data_bddffda313ac554faf7cead4d743e297
#
_entry.id   bddffda313ac554faf7cead4d743e297
#
_cell.length_a   1.000
_cell.length_b   1.000
_cell.length_c   1.000
_cell.angle_alpha   90.00
_cell.angle_beta   90.00
_cell.angle_gamma   90.00
#
_symmetry.space_group_name_H-M   'P 1'
#
loop_
_entity.id
_entity.type
_entity.pdbx_description
1 polymer ?
#
loop_
_entity_poly.entity_id
_entity_poly.type
_entity_poly.pdbx_seq_one_letter_code
_entity_poly.pdbx_strand_id
1 'polypeptide(L)'
;MNAMNDLGSLADLPTEYVEALASHNLVPLWPSLRGVLPPTKPRPNTRATHWAYTDIKPLLLQAGELTPIEKAERRVLVLANPGHGLDKMQASAAIYLGMQLLLPGEWAPSHRHTPNAVRMIVEGEGAYTTVDG
;
A
#
# COMPACT_ATOMS: atom_id res chain seq x y z
N MET A 1 15.83 7.18 41.01
CA MET A 1 16.78 7.11 39.85
C MET A 1 16.27 6.01 38.92
N ASN A 2 15.78 6.40 37.77
CA ASN A 2 15.17 5.46 36.82
C ASN A 2 16.26 4.68 36.07
N ALA A 3 16.49 3.43 36.45
CA ALA A 3 17.38 2.50 35.75
C ALA A 3 16.93 2.11 34.31
N MET A 4 15.89 2.76 33.79
CA MET A 4 15.35 2.50 32.44
C MET A 4 15.94 3.38 31.32
N ASN A 5 16.93 4.22 31.63
CA ASN A 5 17.40 5.22 30.65
C ASN A 5 18.69 4.88 29.94
N ASP A 6 19.39 3.83 30.34
CA ASP A 6 20.71 3.48 29.79
C ASP A 6 20.63 2.13 29.04
N LEU A 7 20.11 2.21 27.82
CA LEU A 7 20.17 1.07 26.91
C LEU A 7 21.57 1.03 26.29
N GLY A 8 22.24 -0.12 26.38
CA GLY A 8 23.54 -0.34 25.74
C GLY A 8 23.51 -0.04 24.24
N SER A 9 24.62 0.44 23.72
CA SER A 9 24.82 0.73 22.29
C SER A 9 25.58 -0.41 21.60
N LEU A 10 25.62 -0.40 20.27
CA LEU A 10 26.47 -1.32 19.53
C LEU A 10 27.96 -1.08 19.83
N ALA A 11 28.35 0.15 20.15
CA ALA A 11 29.72 0.51 20.48
C ALA A 11 30.18 -0.07 21.82
N ASP A 12 29.26 -0.50 22.68
CA ASP A 12 29.57 -1.13 23.96
C ASP A 12 29.85 -2.64 23.84
N LEU A 13 29.67 -3.19 22.61
CA LEU A 13 29.85 -4.62 22.34
C LEU A 13 31.21 -4.90 21.71
N PRO A 14 31.83 -6.05 22.01
CA PRO A 14 33.04 -6.47 21.32
C PRO A 14 32.82 -6.56 19.81
N THR A 15 33.80 -6.07 19.04
CA THR A 15 33.73 -6.05 17.56
C THR A 15 33.48 -7.45 16.99
N GLU A 16 34.18 -8.45 17.50
CA GLU A 16 34.02 -9.86 17.11
C GLU A 16 32.58 -10.37 17.28
N TYR A 17 31.91 -9.92 18.35
CA TYR A 17 30.52 -10.30 18.59
C TYR A 17 29.57 -9.61 17.59
N VAL A 18 29.80 -8.32 17.30
CA VAL A 18 29.00 -7.57 16.30
C VAL A 18 29.18 -8.20 14.91
N GLU A 19 30.39 -8.57 14.53
CA GLU A 19 30.68 -9.25 13.27
C GLU A 19 30.02 -10.64 13.20
N ALA A 20 30.07 -11.40 14.30
CA ALA A 20 29.38 -12.69 14.39
C ALA A 20 27.87 -12.55 14.24
N LEU A 21 27.25 -11.56 14.86
CA LEU A 21 25.84 -11.26 14.67
C LEU A 21 25.52 -10.96 13.20
N ALA A 22 26.29 -10.08 12.59
CA ALA A 22 26.09 -9.68 11.21
C ALA A 22 26.23 -10.86 10.22
N SER A 23 27.19 -11.75 10.44
CA SER A 23 27.39 -12.94 9.60
C SER A 23 26.22 -13.92 9.64
N HIS A 24 25.40 -13.87 10.69
CA HIS A 24 24.20 -14.68 10.85
C HIS A 24 22.90 -13.88 10.60
N ASN A 25 22.99 -12.65 10.07
CA ASN A 25 21.85 -11.75 9.87
C ASN A 25 21.08 -11.46 11.18
N LEU A 26 21.77 -11.37 12.30
CA LEU A 26 21.20 -11.05 13.60
C LEU A 26 21.48 -9.59 13.95
N VAL A 27 20.48 -8.93 14.52
CA VAL A 27 20.57 -7.54 14.99
C VAL A 27 20.13 -7.48 16.45
N PRO A 28 20.94 -6.93 17.36
CA PRO A 28 20.52 -6.79 18.75
C PRO A 28 19.42 -5.73 18.85
N LEU A 29 18.35 -6.06 19.56
CA LEU A 29 17.18 -5.20 19.69
C LEU A 29 17.41 -4.00 20.62
N TRP A 30 18.17 -4.18 21.70
CA TRP A 30 18.24 -3.21 22.79
C TRP A 30 18.80 -1.83 22.40
N PRO A 31 19.76 -1.66 21.46
CA PRO A 31 20.19 -0.35 21.05
C PRO A 31 19.09 0.47 20.36
N SER A 32 18.16 -0.22 19.69
CA SER A 32 17.08 0.40 18.93
C SER A 32 15.69 0.22 19.59
N LEU A 33 15.65 -0.37 20.79
CA LEU A 33 14.40 -0.80 21.45
C LEU A 33 13.33 0.30 21.49
N ARG A 34 13.72 1.53 21.81
CA ARG A 34 12.77 2.66 21.91
C ARG A 34 12.16 3.07 20.58
N GLY A 35 12.93 2.91 19.50
CA GLY A 35 12.46 3.21 18.15
C GLY A 35 11.54 2.12 17.59
N VAL A 36 11.68 0.89 18.09
CA VAL A 36 10.93 -0.28 17.60
C VAL A 36 9.66 -0.51 18.42
N LEU A 37 9.67 -0.17 19.72
CA LEU A 37 8.48 -0.34 20.56
C LEU A 37 7.34 0.54 20.06
N PRO A 38 6.14 -0.02 19.87
CA PRO A 38 4.99 0.77 19.47
C PRO A 38 4.63 1.77 20.57
N PRO A 39 4.18 2.96 20.20
CA PRO A 39 3.70 3.93 21.17
C PRO A 39 2.46 3.41 21.89
N THR A 40 2.23 3.83 23.12
CA THR A 40 1.06 3.46 23.93
C THR A 40 -0.27 3.87 23.29
N LYS A 41 -0.24 4.91 22.45
CA LYS A 41 -1.38 5.32 21.61
C LYS A 41 -0.99 5.14 20.15
N PRO A 42 -1.80 4.42 19.37
CA PRO A 42 -1.57 4.30 17.92
C PRO A 42 -1.45 5.68 17.26
N ARG A 43 -0.51 5.82 16.35
CA ARG A 43 -0.35 7.04 15.52
C ARG A 43 -0.50 6.64 14.05
N PRO A 44 -1.73 6.31 13.61
CA PRO A 44 -1.95 5.91 12.24
C PRO A 44 -1.71 7.11 11.31
N ASN A 45 -0.97 6.87 10.24
CA ASN A 45 -0.88 7.84 9.15
C ASN A 45 -2.18 7.89 8.35
N THR A 46 -2.93 6.80 8.34
CA THR A 46 -4.23 6.73 7.68
C THR A 46 -5.23 7.67 8.32
N ARG A 47 -5.86 8.52 7.53
CA ARG A 47 -6.96 9.39 7.94
C ARG A 47 -8.30 8.76 7.60
N ALA A 48 -9.31 8.95 8.43
CA ALA A 48 -10.68 8.61 8.08
C ALA A 48 -11.06 9.36 6.79
N THR A 49 -11.36 8.62 5.73
CA THR A 49 -11.62 9.18 4.41
C THR A 49 -12.82 8.45 3.80
N HIS A 50 -13.69 9.20 3.19
CA HIS A 50 -14.83 8.69 2.43
C HIS A 50 -14.72 9.16 0.99
N TRP A 51 -14.88 8.24 0.06
CA TRP A 51 -14.95 8.51 -1.37
C TRP A 51 -16.37 8.22 -1.86
N ALA A 52 -17.17 9.28 -1.95
CA ALA A 52 -18.55 9.13 -2.41
C ALA A 52 -18.57 8.71 -3.88
N TYR A 53 -19.31 7.68 -4.21
CA TYR A 53 -19.41 7.17 -5.59
C TYR A 53 -19.96 8.23 -6.54
N THR A 54 -20.88 9.06 -6.07
CA THR A 54 -21.44 10.20 -6.82
C THR A 54 -20.39 11.19 -7.29
N ASP A 55 -19.29 11.33 -6.53
CA ASP A 55 -18.20 12.24 -6.87
C ASP A 55 -17.16 11.56 -7.77
N ILE A 56 -16.95 10.25 -7.56
CA ILE A 56 -15.97 9.47 -8.34
C ILE A 56 -16.47 9.16 -9.74
N LYS A 57 -17.74 8.78 -9.88
CA LYS A 57 -18.29 8.32 -11.16
C LYS A 57 -18.10 9.30 -12.31
N PRO A 58 -18.42 10.61 -12.18
CA PRO A 58 -18.16 11.58 -13.26
C PRO A 58 -16.68 11.65 -13.67
N LEU A 59 -15.77 11.63 -12.70
CA LEU A 59 -14.33 11.66 -12.96
C LEU A 59 -13.83 10.39 -13.65
N LEU A 60 -14.39 9.24 -13.26
CA LEU A 60 -14.06 7.96 -13.86
C LEU A 60 -14.55 7.89 -15.33
N LEU A 61 -15.76 8.36 -15.62
CA LEU A 61 -16.28 8.47 -16.99
C LEU A 61 -15.43 9.45 -17.83
N GLN A 62 -15.08 10.60 -17.28
CA GLN A 62 -14.20 11.55 -17.93
C GLN A 62 -12.82 10.97 -18.24
N ALA A 63 -12.27 10.13 -17.37
CA ALA A 63 -11.03 9.39 -17.67
C ALA A 63 -11.20 8.48 -18.90
N GLY A 64 -12.40 7.92 -19.13
CA GLY A 64 -12.73 7.17 -20.32
C GLY A 64 -12.66 7.98 -21.60
N GLU A 65 -13.13 9.23 -21.54
CA GLU A 65 -13.11 10.17 -22.66
C GLU A 65 -11.69 10.71 -22.95
N LEU A 66 -10.91 10.96 -21.90
CA LEU A 66 -9.59 11.60 -22.01
C LEU A 66 -8.46 10.62 -22.35
N THR A 67 -8.59 9.36 -21.94
CA THR A 67 -7.49 8.40 -22.05
C THR A 67 -7.99 7.08 -22.62
N PRO A 68 -7.67 6.76 -23.88
CA PRO A 68 -8.03 5.47 -24.48
C PRO A 68 -7.33 4.32 -23.76
N ILE A 69 -7.94 3.12 -23.82
CA ILE A 69 -7.46 1.97 -23.05
C ILE A 69 -6.04 1.55 -23.43
N GLU A 70 -5.63 1.75 -24.69
CA GLU A 70 -4.30 1.43 -25.18
C GLU A 70 -3.20 2.26 -24.49
N LYS A 71 -3.54 3.48 -24.03
CA LYS A 71 -2.63 4.35 -23.28
C LYS A 71 -2.71 4.15 -21.78
N ALA A 72 -3.87 3.73 -21.29
CA ALA A 72 -4.10 3.51 -19.87
C ALA A 72 -3.72 2.09 -19.43
N GLU A 73 -3.74 1.10 -20.34
CA GLU A 73 -3.74 -0.34 -20.07
C GLU A 73 -4.85 -0.75 -19.10
N ARG A 74 -4.88 -0.10 -17.96
CA ARG A 74 -5.92 -0.23 -16.92
C ARG A 74 -6.34 1.15 -16.48
N ARG A 75 -7.47 1.59 -16.96
CA ARG A 75 -8.03 2.89 -16.61
C ARG A 75 -8.57 2.84 -15.18
N VAL A 76 -7.70 3.11 -14.21
CA VAL A 76 -7.99 3.02 -12.78
C VAL A 76 -7.76 4.37 -12.11
N LEU A 77 -8.75 4.83 -11.37
CA LEU A 77 -8.58 5.91 -10.40
C LEU A 77 -8.30 5.30 -9.02
N VAL A 78 -7.13 5.56 -8.49
CA VAL A 78 -6.72 5.03 -7.18
C VAL A 78 -7.32 5.87 -6.07
N LEU A 79 -7.96 5.22 -5.12
CA LEU A 79 -8.53 5.85 -3.92
C LEU A 79 -7.40 6.05 -2.89
N ALA A 80 -6.66 7.13 -3.07
CA ALA A 80 -5.47 7.41 -2.27
C ALA A 80 -5.81 8.14 -0.97
N ASN A 81 -5.36 7.61 0.15
CA ASN A 81 -5.61 8.21 1.45
C ASN A 81 -4.73 9.44 1.69
N PRO A 82 -5.31 10.59 2.03
CA PRO A 82 -4.55 11.84 2.21
C PRO A 82 -3.55 11.78 3.37
N GLY A 83 -3.71 10.85 4.30
CA GLY A 83 -2.77 10.63 5.40
C GLY A 83 -1.44 10.01 4.99
N HIS A 84 -1.42 9.30 3.84
CA HIS A 84 -0.20 8.69 3.29
C HIS A 84 0.48 9.52 2.20
N GLY A 85 -0.24 10.54 1.67
CA GLY A 85 0.15 11.26 0.47
C GLY A 85 -0.36 10.56 -0.80
N LEU A 86 -0.74 11.36 -1.81
CA LEU A 86 -1.34 10.83 -3.04
C LEU A 86 -0.35 10.00 -3.87
N ASP A 87 0.95 10.31 -3.77
CA ASP A 87 2.05 9.62 -4.44
C ASP A 87 2.20 8.15 -4.00
N LYS A 88 1.76 7.79 -2.81
CA LYS A 88 1.81 6.41 -2.30
C LYS A 88 0.73 5.51 -2.89
N MET A 89 -0.31 6.08 -3.49
CA MET A 89 -1.40 5.30 -4.12
C MET A 89 -1.99 4.22 -3.19
N GLN A 90 -2.18 4.54 -1.91
CA GLN A 90 -2.64 3.61 -0.88
C GLN A 90 -3.91 4.11 -0.22
N ALA A 91 -4.90 3.25 -0.05
CA ALA A 91 -6.08 3.53 0.77
C ALA A 91 -5.78 3.39 2.26
N SER A 92 -4.87 2.49 2.61
CA SER A 92 -4.27 2.34 3.95
C SER A 92 -2.86 1.77 3.81
N ALA A 93 -2.16 1.59 4.92
CA ALA A 93 -0.80 1.05 4.91
C ALA A 93 -0.68 -0.34 4.25
N ALA A 94 -1.77 -1.10 4.16
CA ALA A 94 -1.78 -2.47 3.63
C ALA A 94 -2.81 -2.69 2.50
N ILE A 95 -3.59 -1.66 2.14
CA ILE A 95 -4.69 -1.82 1.18
C ILE A 95 -4.53 -0.82 0.04
N TYR A 96 -4.51 -1.36 -1.18
CA TYR A 96 -4.73 -0.63 -2.41
C TYR A 96 -6.20 -0.72 -2.80
N LEU A 97 -6.82 0.39 -3.14
CA LEU A 97 -8.18 0.46 -3.69
C LEU A 97 -8.17 1.25 -4.99
N GLY A 98 -8.88 0.77 -5.98
CA GLY A 98 -9.03 1.47 -7.24
C GLY A 98 -10.39 1.24 -7.88
N MET A 99 -10.90 2.25 -8.55
CA MET A 99 -12.09 2.18 -9.42
C MET A 99 -11.61 2.05 -10.86
N GLN A 100 -11.89 0.91 -11.49
CA GLN A 100 -11.53 0.63 -12.87
C GLN A 100 -12.72 0.86 -13.80
N LEU A 101 -12.47 1.49 -14.93
CA LEU A 101 -13.43 1.64 -16.01
C LEU A 101 -12.98 0.85 -17.24
N LEU A 102 -13.87 0.00 -17.74
CA LEU A 102 -13.82 -0.59 -19.08
C LEU A 102 -15.10 -0.20 -19.81
N LEU A 103 -14.94 0.35 -20.99
CA LEU A 103 -16.05 0.68 -21.89
C LEU A 103 -16.42 -0.55 -22.75
N PRO A 104 -17.58 -0.56 -23.40
CA PRO A 104 -17.96 -1.66 -24.28
C PRO A 104 -16.89 -1.95 -25.34
N GLY A 105 -16.50 -3.22 -25.45
CA GLY A 105 -15.47 -3.67 -26.40
C GLY A 105 -14.02 -3.48 -25.93
N GLU A 106 -13.79 -2.83 -24.79
CA GLU A 106 -12.46 -2.69 -24.23
C GLU A 106 -12.03 -3.94 -23.44
N TRP A 107 -10.75 -4.15 -23.35
CA TRP A 107 -10.13 -5.21 -22.55
C TRP A 107 -8.84 -4.71 -21.89
N ALA A 108 -8.53 -5.26 -20.74
CA ALA A 108 -7.28 -4.97 -20.03
C ALA A 108 -6.32 -6.16 -20.17
N PRO A 109 -5.06 -5.95 -20.54
CA PRO A 109 -4.11 -7.03 -20.77
C PRO A 109 -3.86 -7.86 -19.50
N SER A 110 -3.52 -9.14 -19.71
CA SER A 110 -3.16 -10.05 -18.61
C SER A 110 -1.90 -9.58 -17.90
N HIS A 111 -1.86 -9.79 -16.58
CA HIS A 111 -0.71 -9.47 -15.74
C HIS A 111 -0.66 -10.40 -14.53
N ARG A 112 0.48 -10.45 -13.89
CA ARG A 112 0.68 -11.18 -12.63
C ARG A 112 1.07 -10.22 -11.51
N HIS A 113 0.63 -10.55 -10.31
CA HIS A 113 1.01 -9.83 -9.09
C HIS A 113 1.01 -10.79 -7.89
N THR A 114 1.80 -10.49 -6.88
CA THR A 114 1.85 -11.26 -5.63
C THR A 114 0.72 -10.92 -4.65
N PRO A 115 0.24 -9.67 -4.56
CA PRO A 115 -0.90 -9.36 -3.69
C PRO A 115 -2.19 -10.07 -4.14
N ASN A 116 -2.99 -10.46 -3.16
CA ASN A 116 -4.35 -10.94 -3.42
C ASN A 116 -5.22 -9.79 -3.96
N ALA A 117 -6.10 -10.11 -4.90
CA ALA A 117 -7.03 -9.14 -5.47
C ALA A 117 -8.48 -9.60 -5.33
N VAL A 118 -9.34 -8.66 -4.98
CA VAL A 118 -10.80 -8.82 -4.99
C VAL A 118 -11.36 -7.80 -5.96
N ARG A 119 -12.30 -8.21 -6.79
CA ARG A 119 -13.06 -7.32 -7.67
C ARG A 119 -14.53 -7.36 -7.32
N MET A 120 -15.10 -6.18 -7.24
CA MET A 120 -16.54 -5.99 -7.06
C MET A 120 -17.05 -5.18 -8.24
N ILE A 121 -18.10 -5.69 -8.90
CA ILE A 121 -18.76 -4.96 -9.96
C ILE A 121 -19.70 -3.94 -9.32
N VAL A 122 -19.47 -2.67 -9.58
CA VAL A 122 -20.28 -1.57 -9.07
C VAL A 122 -21.40 -1.23 -10.05
N GLU A 123 -21.05 -1.18 -11.34
CA GLU A 123 -22.02 -0.98 -12.44
C GLU A 123 -21.56 -1.77 -13.67
N GLY A 124 -22.51 -2.10 -14.55
CA GLY A 124 -22.25 -2.76 -15.82
C GLY A 124 -22.53 -4.27 -15.80
N GLU A 125 -22.55 -4.84 -16.99
CA GLU A 125 -22.80 -6.25 -17.24
C GLU A 125 -21.96 -6.73 -18.44
N GLY A 126 -21.89 -8.06 -18.62
CA GLY A 126 -21.26 -8.66 -19.80
C GLY A 126 -19.72 -8.72 -19.76
N ALA A 127 -19.08 -8.15 -18.74
CA ALA A 127 -17.62 -8.28 -18.59
C ALA A 127 -17.25 -9.51 -17.76
N TYR A 128 -16.06 -10.04 -18.02
CA TYR A 128 -15.51 -11.18 -17.27
C TYR A 128 -14.00 -11.01 -17.03
N THR A 129 -13.48 -11.77 -16.11
CA THR A 129 -12.03 -11.88 -15.85
C THR A 129 -11.62 -13.33 -15.96
N THR A 130 -10.58 -13.62 -16.71
CA THR A 130 -9.95 -14.94 -16.75
C THR A 130 -8.77 -14.98 -15.79
N VAL A 131 -8.58 -16.13 -15.14
CA VAL A 131 -7.45 -16.42 -14.27
C VAL A 131 -6.89 -17.76 -14.72
N ASP A 132 -5.60 -17.80 -15.04
CA ASP A 132 -4.87 -18.98 -15.52
C ASP A 132 -5.45 -19.61 -16.82
N GLY A 133 -6.04 -18.80 -17.67
CA GLY A 133 -6.50 -19.18 -19.02
C GLY A 133 -8.00 -19.19 -19.18
#